data_a36494986bfc031be5a2eb558db7f701
#
_entry.id   a36494986bfc031be5a2eb558db7f701
#
_cell.length_a   1.000
_cell.length_b   1.000
_cell.length_c   1.000
_cell.angle_alpha   90.00
_cell.angle_beta   90.00
_cell.angle_gamma   90.00
#
_symmetry.space_group_name_H-M   'P 1'
#
loop_
_entity.id
_entity.type
_entity.pdbx_description
1 polymer ?
#
loop_
_entity_poly.entity_id
_entity_poly.type
_entity_poly.pdbx_seq_one_letter_code
_entity_poly.pdbx_strand_id
1 'polypeptide(L)'
;MANITVYTKNLCSFCSAAKQLLKSRNYPFDEVNMEGDTELMMKVIKESGQRTVPQIFVGDVSVGGYQELSAAVASGEFAELVANT
;
A
#
# COMPACT_ATOMS: atom_id res chain seq x y z
N MET A 1 15.48 6.85 -0.36
CA MET A 1 14.39 5.95 0.05
C MET A 1 13.12 6.35 -0.66
N ALA A 2 12.38 5.37 -1.13
CA ALA A 2 11.14 5.63 -1.85
C ALA A 2 10.02 5.98 -0.88
N ASN A 3 9.04 6.72 -1.38
CA ASN A 3 7.82 7.00 -0.64
C ASN A 3 6.93 5.76 -0.64
N ILE A 4 6.38 5.48 0.52
CA ILE A 4 5.37 4.44 0.66
C ILE A 4 4.00 5.11 0.66
N THR A 5 3.11 4.66 -0.20
CA THR A 5 1.75 5.19 -0.29
C THR A 5 0.77 4.05 -0.07
N VAL A 6 -0.23 4.29 0.79
CA VAL A 6 -1.31 3.34 1.05
C VAL A 6 -2.61 3.95 0.58
N TYR A 7 -3.20 3.35 -0.44
CA TYR A 7 -4.51 3.78 -0.94
C TYR A 7 -5.59 3.02 -0.20
N THR A 8 -6.54 3.75 0.35
CA THR A 8 -7.57 3.20 1.24
C THR A 8 -8.97 3.64 0.82
N LYS A 9 -9.96 3.06 1.47
CA LYS A 9 -11.36 3.52 1.41
C LYS A 9 -11.94 3.47 2.82
N ASN A 10 -13.11 4.06 3.00
CA ASN A 10 -13.79 4.04 4.29
C ASN A 10 -14.20 2.62 4.67
N LEU A 11 -14.28 2.34 5.97
CA LEU A 11 -14.77 1.07 6.51
C LEU A 11 -14.02 -0.14 5.94
N CYS A 12 -12.70 -0.04 5.95
CA CYS A 12 -11.83 -1.10 5.43
C CYS A 12 -10.91 -1.59 6.54
N SER A 13 -11.20 -2.77 7.08
CA SER A 13 -10.41 -3.33 8.17
C SER A 13 -9.00 -3.70 7.72
N PHE A 14 -8.84 -4.21 6.49
CA PHE A 14 -7.51 -4.52 5.96
C PHE A 14 -6.69 -3.27 5.68
N CYS A 15 -7.34 -2.17 5.36
CA CYS A 15 -6.63 -0.89 5.24
C CYS A 15 -6.03 -0.48 6.59
N SER A 16 -6.82 -0.61 7.66
CA SER A 16 -6.32 -0.32 9.00
C SER A 16 -5.19 -1.26 9.40
N ALA A 17 -5.31 -2.54 9.08
CA ALA A 17 -4.27 -3.53 9.37
C ALA A 17 -2.97 -3.20 8.65
N ALA A 18 -3.05 -2.80 7.37
CA ALA A 18 -1.87 -2.42 6.60
C ALA A 18 -1.16 -1.21 7.21
N LYS A 19 -1.94 -0.20 7.60
CA LYS A 19 -1.37 0.99 8.23
C LYS A 19 -0.70 0.65 9.55
N GLN A 20 -1.33 -0.19 10.36
CA GLN A 20 -0.76 -0.60 11.64
C GLN A 20 0.53 -1.40 11.46
N LEU A 21 0.57 -2.28 10.46
CA LEU A 21 1.77 -3.04 10.17
C LEU A 21 2.94 -2.13 9.82
N LEU A 22 2.71 -1.15 8.95
CA LEU A 22 3.76 -0.20 8.57
C LEU A 22 4.23 0.62 9.77
N LYS A 23 3.31 1.09 10.62
CA LYS A 23 3.66 1.84 11.82
C LYS A 23 4.48 0.98 12.79
N SER A 24 4.10 -0.28 12.96
CA SER A 24 4.80 -1.18 13.89
C SER A 24 6.24 -1.47 13.47
N ARG A 25 6.54 -1.30 12.20
CA ARG A 25 7.88 -1.51 11.64
C ARG A 25 8.61 -0.20 11.39
N ASN A 26 8.04 0.92 11.86
CA ASN A 26 8.63 2.26 11.74
C ASN A 26 8.80 2.73 10.30
N TYR A 27 7.91 2.31 9.41
CA TYR A 27 7.89 2.81 8.03
C TYR A 27 6.95 4.01 7.95
N PRO A 28 7.47 5.21 7.64
CA PRO A 28 6.60 6.34 7.35
C PRO A 28 5.90 6.12 6.01
N PHE A 29 4.65 6.52 5.93
CA PHE A 29 3.87 6.38 4.71
C PHE A 29 2.85 7.49 4.59
N ASP A 30 2.38 7.72 3.37
CA ASP A 30 1.27 8.61 3.09
C ASP A 30 0.02 7.76 2.87
N GLU A 31 -1.08 8.20 3.44
CA GLU A 31 -2.37 7.56 3.19
C GLU A 31 -3.18 8.41 2.23
N VAL A 32 -3.74 7.78 1.21
CA VAL A 32 -4.65 8.44 0.27
C VAL A 32 -5.98 7.69 0.29
N ASN A 33 -6.98 8.32 0.90
CA ASN A 33 -8.33 7.77 0.95
C ASN A 33 -9.03 8.07 -0.38
N MET A 34 -9.45 7.03 -1.09
CA MET A 34 -10.03 7.16 -2.42
C MET A 34 -11.56 7.17 -2.41
N GLU A 35 -12.18 7.19 -1.24
CA GLU A 35 -13.64 7.15 -1.15
C GLU A 35 -14.25 8.29 -1.96
N GLY A 36 -15.14 7.94 -2.88
CA GLY A 36 -15.79 8.93 -3.73
C GLY A 36 -14.96 9.46 -4.89
N ASP A 37 -13.70 9.06 -5.00
CA ASP A 37 -12.82 9.51 -6.09
C ASP A 37 -12.64 8.42 -7.14
N THR A 38 -13.60 8.36 -8.07
CA THR A 38 -13.62 7.32 -9.10
C THR A 38 -12.43 7.40 -10.05
N GLU A 39 -12.01 8.61 -10.42
CA GLU A 39 -10.85 8.76 -11.31
C GLU A 39 -9.58 8.21 -10.70
N LEU A 40 -9.34 8.53 -9.42
CA LEU A 40 -8.17 8.02 -8.74
C LEU A 40 -8.24 6.50 -8.59
N MET A 41 -9.41 5.96 -8.24
CA MET A 41 -9.58 4.51 -8.15
C MET A 41 -9.25 3.82 -9.46
N MET A 42 -9.72 4.35 -10.58
CA MET A 42 -9.45 3.78 -11.89
C MET A 42 -7.95 3.82 -12.22
N LYS A 43 -7.29 4.90 -11.88
CA LYS A 43 -5.85 5.04 -12.09
C LYS A 43 -5.07 4.00 -11.29
N VAL A 44 -5.41 3.84 -10.01
CA VAL A 44 -4.73 2.87 -9.13
C VAL A 44 -4.97 1.44 -9.60
N ILE A 45 -6.20 1.12 -10.01
CA ILE A 45 -6.53 -0.19 -10.56
C ILE A 45 -5.70 -0.48 -11.81
N LYS A 46 -5.58 0.50 -12.68
CA LYS A 46 -4.80 0.36 -13.92
C LYS A 46 -3.32 0.09 -13.61
N GLU A 47 -2.76 0.81 -12.65
CA GLU A 47 -1.35 0.69 -12.31
C GLU A 47 -1.04 -0.60 -11.55
N SER A 48 -1.96 -1.08 -10.70
CA SER A 48 -1.73 -2.27 -9.87
C SER A 48 -2.26 -3.55 -10.49
N GLY A 49 -3.24 -3.45 -11.37
CA GLY A 49 -3.95 -4.61 -11.89
C GLY A 49 -4.94 -5.22 -10.90
N GLN A 50 -5.17 -4.58 -9.77
CA GLN A 50 -6.04 -5.09 -8.71
C GLN A 50 -7.13 -4.07 -8.36
N ARG A 51 -8.30 -4.58 -7.98
CA ARG A 51 -9.48 -3.75 -7.68
C ARG A 51 -9.75 -3.57 -6.19
N THR A 52 -8.97 -4.22 -5.34
CA THR A 52 -9.21 -4.25 -3.90
C THR A 52 -8.43 -3.16 -3.18
N VAL A 53 -8.85 -2.85 -1.96
CA VAL A 53 -8.11 -2.00 -1.03
C VAL A 53 -7.75 -2.83 0.20
N PRO A 54 -6.63 -2.54 0.88
CA PRO A 54 -5.69 -1.47 0.58
C PRO A 54 -4.84 -1.77 -0.65
N GLN A 55 -4.25 -0.72 -1.23
CA GLN A 55 -3.24 -0.84 -2.28
C GLN A 55 -1.98 -0.15 -1.78
N ILE A 56 -0.89 -0.87 -1.72
CA ILE A 56 0.38 -0.35 -1.21
C ILE A 56 1.37 -0.18 -2.35
N PHE A 57 1.95 1.00 -2.45
CA PHE A 57 2.98 1.30 -3.45
C PHE A 57 4.25 1.76 -2.77
N VAL A 58 5.39 1.36 -3.32
CA VAL A 58 6.70 1.89 -2.96
C VAL A 58 7.21 2.62 -4.19
N GLY A 59 7.15 3.95 -4.16
CA GLY A 59 7.35 4.73 -5.38
C GLY A 59 6.30 4.32 -6.41
N ASP A 60 6.72 3.89 -7.59
CA ASP A 60 5.83 3.46 -8.66
C ASP A 60 5.56 1.95 -8.66
N VAL A 61 6.15 1.22 -7.71
CA VAL A 61 6.03 -0.23 -7.67
C VAL A 61 4.85 -0.64 -6.81
N SER A 62 3.92 -1.39 -7.39
CA SER A 62 2.78 -1.93 -6.65
C SER A 62 3.21 -3.15 -5.85
N VAL A 63 3.03 -3.09 -4.54
CA VAL A 63 3.27 -4.24 -3.65
C VAL A 63 2.04 -5.15 -3.64
N GLY A 64 0.85 -4.57 -3.70
CA GLY A 64 -0.40 -5.29 -3.66
C GLY A 64 -1.23 -4.90 -2.46
N GLY A 65 -2.01 -5.85 -1.94
CA GLY A 65 -2.87 -5.64 -0.79
C GLY A 65 -2.20 -5.99 0.53
N TYR A 66 -3.03 -6.17 1.55
CA TYR A 66 -2.51 -6.46 2.89
C TYR A 66 -1.71 -7.76 2.95
N GLN A 67 -2.19 -8.83 2.30
CA GLN A 67 -1.51 -10.12 2.35
C GLN A 67 -0.15 -10.06 1.70
N GLU A 68 -0.05 -9.41 0.54
CA GLU A 68 1.21 -9.23 -0.16
C GLU A 68 2.18 -8.36 0.65
N LEU A 69 1.66 -7.30 1.28
CA LEU A 69 2.47 -6.46 2.15
C LEU A 69 3.01 -7.26 3.33
N SER A 70 2.14 -8.01 4.00
CA SER A 70 2.53 -8.80 5.18
C SER A 70 3.60 -9.82 4.82
N ALA A 71 3.44 -10.51 3.70
CA ALA A 71 4.43 -11.49 3.23
C ALA A 71 5.75 -10.83 2.89
N ALA A 72 5.71 -9.69 2.21
CA ALA A 72 6.93 -8.96 1.83
C ALA A 72 7.68 -8.43 3.05
N VAL A 73 6.96 -7.95 4.05
CA VAL A 73 7.58 -7.48 5.30
C VAL A 73 8.23 -8.66 6.03
N ALA A 74 7.54 -9.79 6.11
CA ALA A 74 8.05 -10.95 6.83
C ALA A 74 9.30 -11.55 6.16
N SER A 75 9.36 -11.54 4.83
CA SER A 75 10.48 -12.11 4.08
C SER A 75 11.69 -11.19 3.98
N GLY A 76 11.53 -9.91 4.29
CA GLY A 76 12.57 -8.90 4.09
C GLY A 76 12.55 -8.25 2.71
N GLU A 77 11.71 -8.73 1.79
CA GLU A 77 11.61 -8.15 0.44
C GLU A 77 11.13 -6.71 0.46
N PHE A 78 10.23 -6.38 1.41
CA PHE A 78 9.72 -5.03 1.52
C PHE A 78 10.83 -4.04 1.91
N ALA A 79 11.67 -4.42 2.87
CA ALA A 79 12.79 -3.59 3.28
C ALA A 79 13.76 -3.36 2.13
N GLU A 80 14.05 -4.38 1.33
CA GLU A 80 14.89 -4.26 0.15
C GLU A 80 14.27 -3.33 -0.88
N LEU A 81 12.98 -3.47 -1.13
CA LEU A 81 12.28 -2.64 -2.10
C LEU A 81 12.33 -1.16 -1.69
N VAL A 82 12.07 -0.87 -0.42
CA VAL A 82 12.11 0.51 0.10
C VAL A 82 13.52 1.09 -0.02
N ALA A 83 14.54 0.29 0.29
CA ALA A 83 15.92 0.76 0.26
C ALA A 83 16.43 0.98 -1.16
N ASN A 84 15.94 0.21 -2.13
CA ASN A 84 16.47 0.20 -3.50
C ASN A 84 15.63 0.98 -4.52
N THR A 85 14.56 1.60 -4.10
CA THR A 85 13.67 2.31 -5.04
C THR A 85 13.77 3.83 -4.93
#